data_3f8df0d732c0057e152e8d134f5f29a9
#
_entry.id   3f8df0d732c0057e152e8d134f5f29a9
#
_cell.length_a   1.000
_cell.length_b   1.000
_cell.length_c   1.000
_cell.angle_alpha   90.00
_cell.angle_beta   90.00
_cell.angle_gamma   90.00
#
_symmetry.space_group_name_H-M   'P 1'
#
loop_
_entity.id
_entity.type
_entity.pdbx_description
1 polymer ?
#
loop_
_entity_poly.entity_id
_entity_poly.type
_entity_poly.pdbx_seq_one_letter_code
_entity_poly.pdbx_strand_id
1 'polypeptide(L)'
;AINQLEMFQSETFDEKTIRKELGLAKSLGFNSMRVYLHDLLWDIKDEFLINFEKFLSICEEKNIKPIIVLFDDCHRANPKLGAQYLPVRGIHNSGWSQSPGHKIVKDINNGCLSELKRLKNFTQGILDTYKDDKRILLWDLYNEPGQFGIGEQSLAFLELVWDWAFEVRPDQPLTSCMDGSIGEKIIALNSEKSDLITFHTYEADKLE
;
A
#
# COMPACT_ATOMS: atom_id res chain seq x y z
N ALA A 1 -8.54 -7.39 -9.83
CA ALA A 1 -7.68 -8.21 -8.95
C ALA A 1 -8.41 -8.62 -7.67
N ILE A 2 -8.05 -9.77 -7.09
CA ILE A 2 -8.59 -10.23 -5.80
C ILE A 2 -7.96 -9.43 -4.66
N ASN A 3 -6.65 -9.24 -4.72
CA ASN A 3 -5.87 -8.48 -3.76
C ASN A 3 -4.52 -8.02 -4.36
N GLN A 4 -3.72 -7.36 -3.55
CA GLN A 4 -2.42 -6.82 -3.93
C GLN A 4 -1.39 -7.89 -4.34
N LEU A 5 -1.45 -9.09 -3.78
CA LEU A 5 -0.55 -10.19 -4.16
C LEU A 5 -0.94 -10.78 -5.51
N GLU A 6 -2.20 -11.14 -5.67
CA GLU A 6 -2.71 -11.71 -6.94
C GLU A 6 -2.50 -10.76 -8.12
N MET A 7 -2.61 -9.46 -7.88
CA MET A 7 -2.45 -8.46 -8.93
C MET A 7 -1.06 -8.46 -9.57
N PHE A 8 0.00 -8.81 -8.83
CA PHE A 8 1.37 -8.62 -9.29
C PHE A 8 2.23 -9.89 -9.38
N GLN A 9 1.74 -11.04 -8.92
CA GLN A 9 2.42 -12.33 -9.14
C GLN A 9 2.33 -12.76 -10.60
N SER A 10 3.38 -13.36 -11.16
CA SER A 10 3.44 -13.71 -12.59
C SER A 10 2.36 -14.69 -13.01
N GLU A 11 2.02 -15.66 -12.15
CA GLU A 11 1.00 -16.66 -12.44
C GLU A 11 -0.43 -16.10 -12.53
N THR A 12 -0.66 -14.93 -11.92
CA THR A 12 -1.99 -14.33 -11.79
C THR A 12 -2.09 -12.95 -12.42
N PHE A 13 -0.98 -12.36 -12.89
CA PHE A 13 -0.97 -11.06 -13.54
C PHE A 13 -1.80 -11.08 -14.84
N ASP A 14 -2.91 -10.35 -14.85
CA ASP A 14 -3.83 -10.27 -15.99
C ASP A 14 -3.83 -8.86 -16.60
N GLU A 15 -2.89 -8.63 -17.50
CA GLU A 15 -2.76 -7.37 -18.23
C GLU A 15 -4.05 -6.98 -18.97
N LYS A 16 -4.78 -7.94 -19.52
CA LYS A 16 -6.02 -7.69 -20.28
C LYS A 16 -7.12 -7.13 -19.36
N THR A 17 -7.28 -7.74 -18.19
CA THR A 17 -8.25 -7.26 -17.20
C THR A 17 -7.85 -5.89 -16.66
N ILE A 18 -6.59 -5.66 -16.33
CA ILE A 18 -6.09 -4.35 -15.89
C ILE A 18 -6.38 -3.27 -16.94
N ARG A 19 -6.08 -3.50 -18.21
CA ARG A 19 -6.38 -2.58 -19.31
C ARG A 19 -7.87 -2.27 -19.42
N LYS A 20 -8.73 -3.28 -19.27
CA LYS A 20 -10.18 -3.13 -19.30
C LYS A 20 -10.68 -2.28 -18.14
N GLU A 21 -10.26 -2.60 -16.91
CA GLU A 21 -10.71 -1.92 -15.70
C GLU A 21 -10.25 -0.46 -15.65
N LEU A 22 -8.98 -0.18 -15.97
CA LEU A 22 -8.47 1.18 -16.07
C LEU A 22 -9.14 1.96 -17.23
N GLY A 23 -9.46 1.29 -18.33
CA GLY A 23 -10.25 1.88 -19.42
C GLY A 23 -11.65 2.28 -18.98
N LEU A 24 -12.33 1.46 -18.19
CA LEU A 24 -13.64 1.78 -17.60
C LEU A 24 -13.51 2.94 -16.60
N ALA A 25 -12.53 2.92 -15.72
CA ALA A 25 -12.28 4.02 -14.79
C ALA A 25 -12.06 5.34 -15.53
N LYS A 26 -11.25 5.33 -16.60
CA LYS A 26 -11.05 6.50 -17.45
C LYS A 26 -12.34 6.99 -18.09
N SER A 27 -13.18 6.08 -18.61
CA SER A 27 -14.46 6.45 -19.23
C SER A 27 -15.45 7.10 -18.24
N LEU A 28 -15.30 6.82 -16.96
CA LEU A 28 -16.06 7.41 -15.85
C LEU A 28 -15.45 8.73 -15.32
N GLY A 29 -14.34 9.19 -15.91
CA GLY A 29 -13.68 10.44 -15.53
C GLY A 29 -12.59 10.31 -14.46
N PHE A 30 -12.25 9.10 -14.01
CA PHE A 30 -11.13 8.93 -13.08
C PHE A 30 -9.80 9.31 -13.74
N ASN A 31 -8.97 10.03 -13.00
CA ASN A 31 -7.61 10.40 -13.38
C ASN A 31 -6.55 9.84 -12.43
N SER A 32 -6.98 9.22 -11.32
CA SER A 32 -6.14 8.53 -10.36
C SER A 32 -6.82 7.28 -9.83
N MET A 33 -6.03 6.30 -9.42
CA MET A 33 -6.49 5.07 -8.77
C MET A 33 -5.53 4.73 -7.64
N ARG A 34 -6.06 4.34 -6.48
CA ARG A 34 -5.25 3.88 -5.35
C ARG A 34 -4.99 2.39 -5.47
N VAL A 35 -3.72 1.99 -5.48
CA VAL A 35 -3.28 0.63 -5.75
C VAL A 35 -2.29 0.19 -4.69
N TYR A 36 -2.48 -0.99 -4.13
CA TYR A 36 -1.69 -1.53 -3.05
C TYR A 36 -0.61 -2.48 -3.58
N LEU A 37 0.60 -2.33 -3.07
CA LEU A 37 1.65 -3.33 -3.14
C LEU A 37 1.60 -4.23 -1.91
N HIS A 38 2.54 -5.16 -1.82
CA HIS A 38 2.72 -6.02 -0.66
C HIS A 38 4.21 -6.34 -0.50
N ASP A 39 4.70 -6.33 0.73
CA ASP A 39 6.12 -6.58 1.05
C ASP A 39 6.62 -7.94 0.55
N LEU A 40 5.78 -8.99 0.56
CA LEU A 40 6.14 -10.31 0.05
C LEU A 40 6.43 -10.34 -1.47
N LEU A 41 5.95 -9.36 -2.25
CA LEU A 41 6.31 -9.24 -3.67
C LEU A 41 7.81 -8.98 -3.85
N TRP A 42 8.48 -8.48 -2.82
CA TRP A 42 9.92 -8.26 -2.85
C TRP A 42 10.72 -9.56 -2.80
N ASP A 43 10.13 -10.67 -2.33
CA ASP A 43 10.74 -12.00 -2.37
C ASP A 43 10.80 -12.58 -3.79
N ILE A 44 9.93 -12.06 -4.69
CA ILE A 44 9.89 -12.35 -6.13
C ILE A 44 10.15 -11.07 -6.95
N LYS A 45 11.08 -10.25 -6.48
CA LYS A 45 11.32 -8.87 -6.93
C LYS A 45 11.40 -8.72 -8.45
N ASP A 46 12.18 -9.57 -9.12
CA ASP A 46 12.44 -9.40 -10.56
C ASP A 46 11.16 -9.56 -11.39
N GLU A 47 10.34 -10.56 -11.05
CA GLU A 47 9.05 -10.79 -11.69
C GLU A 47 8.05 -9.69 -11.34
N PHE A 48 8.00 -9.31 -10.08
CA PHE A 48 7.14 -8.23 -9.59
C PHE A 48 7.43 -6.92 -10.32
N LEU A 49 8.68 -6.51 -10.45
CA LEU A 49 9.05 -5.25 -11.11
C LEU A 49 8.69 -5.24 -12.60
N ILE A 50 8.80 -6.38 -13.29
CA ILE A 50 8.34 -6.51 -14.69
C ILE A 50 6.83 -6.26 -14.78
N ASN A 51 6.05 -6.86 -13.89
CA ASN A 51 4.59 -6.70 -13.89
C ASN A 51 4.16 -5.30 -13.43
N PHE A 52 4.85 -4.74 -12.47
CA PHE A 52 4.60 -3.37 -12.00
C PHE A 52 4.91 -2.33 -13.10
N GLU A 53 5.99 -2.53 -13.86
CA GLU A 53 6.31 -1.68 -15.02
C GLU A 53 5.23 -1.73 -16.11
N LYS A 54 4.72 -2.93 -16.41
CA LYS A 54 3.56 -3.09 -17.33
C LYS A 54 2.33 -2.36 -16.81
N PHE A 55 2.04 -2.48 -15.50
CA PHE A 55 0.92 -1.78 -14.87
C PHE A 55 1.08 -0.25 -15.00
N LEU A 56 2.25 0.31 -14.71
CA LEU A 56 2.52 1.75 -14.85
C LEU A 56 2.38 2.21 -16.30
N SER A 57 2.84 1.42 -17.26
CA SER A 57 2.68 1.72 -18.69
C SER A 57 1.21 1.76 -19.12
N ILE A 58 0.38 0.84 -18.59
CA ILE A 58 -1.07 0.86 -18.86
C ILE A 58 -1.73 2.09 -18.21
N CYS A 59 -1.31 2.46 -16.99
CA CYS A 59 -1.78 3.67 -16.32
C CYS A 59 -1.49 4.92 -17.17
N GLU A 60 -0.28 5.03 -17.70
CA GLU A 60 0.12 6.13 -18.57
C GLU A 60 -0.71 6.19 -19.86
N GLU A 61 -0.89 5.06 -20.55
CA GLU A 61 -1.76 4.94 -21.73
C GLU A 61 -3.20 5.41 -21.46
N LYS A 62 -3.70 5.21 -20.25
CA LYS A 62 -5.05 5.60 -19.84
C LYS A 62 -5.11 6.98 -19.21
N ASN A 63 -3.99 7.70 -19.10
CA ASN A 63 -3.94 8.98 -18.39
C ASN A 63 -4.46 8.87 -16.93
N ILE A 64 -4.09 7.80 -16.24
CA ILE A 64 -4.38 7.57 -14.83
C ILE A 64 -3.05 7.56 -14.08
N LYS A 65 -2.91 8.40 -13.06
CA LYS A 65 -1.74 8.40 -12.18
C LYS A 65 -2.06 7.63 -10.91
N PRO A 66 -1.44 6.47 -10.67
CA PRO A 66 -1.74 5.70 -9.47
C PRO A 66 -1.18 6.38 -8.20
N ILE A 67 -1.91 6.20 -7.10
CA ILE A 67 -1.45 6.36 -5.72
C ILE A 67 -1.00 4.99 -5.26
N ILE A 68 0.27 4.84 -4.88
CA ILE A 68 0.83 3.52 -4.54
C ILE A 68 0.93 3.37 -3.04
N VAL A 69 0.27 2.34 -2.50
CA VAL A 69 0.26 2.00 -1.07
C VAL A 69 1.26 0.89 -0.81
N LEU A 70 2.10 1.03 0.23
CA LEU A 70 3.14 0.03 0.54
C LEU A 70 2.70 -0.98 1.60
N PHE A 71 2.16 -0.52 2.73
CA PHE A 71 1.76 -1.36 3.86
C PHE A 71 0.29 -1.19 4.21
N ASP A 72 -0.26 -2.17 4.95
CA ASP A 72 -1.69 -2.21 5.28
C ASP A 72 -1.94 -3.00 6.56
N ASP A 73 -2.54 -2.38 7.58
CA ASP A 73 -2.95 -3.07 8.81
C ASP A 73 -4.33 -3.71 8.69
N CYS A 74 -5.07 -3.36 7.65
CA CYS A 74 -6.43 -3.85 7.44
C CYS A 74 -6.44 -5.27 6.85
N HIS A 75 -7.62 -5.90 6.92
CA HIS A 75 -7.96 -7.11 6.19
C HIS A 75 -7.43 -8.41 6.80
N ARG A 76 -7.16 -9.39 5.96
CA ARG A 76 -6.88 -10.78 6.35
C ARG A 76 -5.45 -10.94 6.87
N ALA A 77 -5.34 -11.60 8.03
CA ALA A 77 -4.06 -11.95 8.62
C ALA A 77 -3.33 -13.08 7.86
N ASN A 78 -2.04 -13.25 8.17
CA ASN A 78 -1.17 -14.29 7.64
C ASN A 78 -1.05 -14.30 6.10
N PRO A 79 -0.60 -13.20 5.49
CA PRO A 79 -0.39 -13.12 4.06
C PRO A 79 0.65 -14.16 3.59
N LYS A 80 0.50 -14.63 2.35
CA LYS A 80 1.48 -15.53 1.71
C LYS A 80 1.38 -15.42 0.19
N LEU A 81 2.48 -15.66 -0.48
CA LEU A 81 2.52 -15.79 -1.94
C LEU A 81 1.73 -17.02 -2.41
N GLY A 82 1.42 -17.07 -3.70
CA GLY A 82 0.66 -18.13 -4.34
C GLY A 82 -0.83 -17.83 -4.43
N ALA A 83 -1.66 -18.87 -4.44
CA ALA A 83 -3.10 -18.75 -4.61
C ALA A 83 -3.75 -17.94 -3.47
N GLN A 84 -4.55 -16.95 -3.86
CA GLN A 84 -5.24 -16.06 -2.92
C GLN A 84 -6.68 -16.53 -2.65
N TYR A 85 -7.18 -16.17 -1.49
CA TYR A 85 -8.57 -16.46 -1.11
C TYR A 85 -9.53 -15.65 -1.96
N LEU A 86 -10.56 -16.32 -2.48
CA LEU A 86 -11.63 -15.63 -3.19
C LEU A 86 -12.38 -14.67 -2.25
N PRO A 87 -12.78 -13.51 -2.74
CA PRO A 87 -13.55 -12.55 -1.95
C PRO A 87 -14.94 -13.12 -1.64
N VAL A 88 -15.47 -12.81 -0.47
CA VAL A 88 -16.81 -13.14 -0.07
C VAL A 88 -17.75 -12.01 -0.47
N ARG A 89 -18.76 -12.34 -1.30
CA ARG A 89 -19.72 -11.35 -1.79
C ARG A 89 -20.41 -10.61 -0.63
N GLY A 90 -20.46 -9.29 -0.72
CA GLY A 90 -21.10 -8.44 0.29
C GLY A 90 -20.24 -8.15 1.52
N ILE A 91 -19.02 -8.66 1.58
CA ILE A 91 -18.05 -8.32 2.62
C ILE A 91 -16.95 -7.46 2.00
N HIS A 92 -16.80 -6.23 2.53
CA HIS A 92 -15.83 -5.26 2.05
C HIS A 92 -14.40 -5.81 2.07
N ASN A 93 -13.72 -5.74 0.93
CA ASN A 93 -12.31 -6.12 0.76
C ASN A 93 -11.91 -7.50 1.34
N SER A 94 -12.85 -8.45 1.39
CA SER A 94 -12.68 -9.74 2.07
C SER A 94 -11.59 -10.66 1.49
N GLY A 95 -11.11 -10.39 0.27
CA GLY A 95 -9.97 -11.09 -0.34
C GLY A 95 -8.62 -10.46 -0.02
N TRP A 96 -8.59 -9.25 0.52
CA TRP A 96 -7.36 -8.49 0.75
C TRP A 96 -6.58 -9.00 1.97
N SER A 97 -5.30 -8.68 2.04
CA SER A 97 -4.39 -9.17 3.07
C SER A 97 -3.61 -8.02 3.71
N GLN A 98 -3.29 -8.18 5.00
CA GLN A 98 -2.37 -7.30 5.70
C GLN A 98 -0.97 -7.33 5.07
N SER A 99 -0.25 -6.22 5.13
CA SER A 99 1.16 -6.11 4.74
C SER A 99 1.91 -5.25 5.78
N PRO A 100 2.90 -5.76 6.51
CA PRO A 100 3.45 -7.13 6.48
C PRO A 100 2.64 -8.14 7.29
N GLY A 101 1.60 -7.70 7.99
CA GLY A 101 0.77 -8.48 8.89
C GLY A 101 1.03 -8.23 10.37
N HIS A 102 -0.04 -8.25 11.17
CA HIS A 102 -0.03 -7.86 12.59
C HIS A 102 0.99 -8.63 13.44
N LYS A 103 1.29 -9.89 13.09
CA LYS A 103 2.31 -10.64 13.84
C LYS A 103 3.67 -9.95 13.76
N ILE A 104 4.11 -9.60 12.55
CA ILE A 104 5.40 -8.93 12.32
C ILE A 104 5.41 -7.55 12.97
N VAL A 105 4.33 -6.79 12.83
CA VAL A 105 4.20 -5.45 13.44
C VAL A 105 4.31 -5.53 14.96
N LYS A 106 3.63 -6.49 15.60
CA LYS A 106 3.74 -6.74 17.05
C LYS A 106 5.13 -7.19 17.47
N ASP A 107 5.76 -8.07 16.69
CA ASP A 107 7.13 -8.52 16.95
C ASP A 107 8.11 -7.34 16.93
N ILE A 108 7.97 -6.42 15.96
CA ILE A 108 8.77 -5.18 15.88
C ILE A 108 8.52 -4.29 17.11
N ASN A 109 7.25 -4.05 17.46
CA ASN A 109 6.89 -3.27 18.65
C ASN A 109 7.49 -3.86 19.95
N ASN A 110 7.69 -5.16 20.00
CA ASN A 110 8.33 -5.88 21.12
C ASN A 110 9.87 -5.98 20.97
N GLY A 111 10.47 -5.27 20.02
CA GLY A 111 11.93 -5.22 19.84
C GLY A 111 12.51 -6.37 19.03
N CYS A 112 11.71 -7.19 18.35
CA CYS A 112 12.21 -8.20 17.43
C CYS A 112 12.58 -7.57 16.08
N LEU A 113 13.83 -7.68 15.68
CA LEU A 113 14.38 -7.00 14.52
C LEU A 113 14.59 -7.92 13.30
N SER A 114 14.14 -9.18 13.36
CA SER A 114 14.41 -10.20 12.34
C SER A 114 13.91 -9.81 10.93
N GLU A 115 12.76 -9.14 10.84
CA GLU A 115 12.13 -8.75 9.59
C GLU A 115 12.57 -7.38 9.08
N LEU A 116 13.21 -6.54 9.90
CA LEU A 116 13.49 -5.14 9.56
C LEU A 116 14.31 -4.99 8.29
N LYS A 117 15.33 -5.82 8.08
CA LYS A 117 16.15 -5.75 6.88
C LYS A 117 15.34 -6.00 5.60
N ARG A 118 14.45 -6.98 5.62
CA ARG A 118 13.58 -7.33 4.49
C ARG A 118 12.59 -6.19 4.20
N LEU A 119 11.92 -5.68 5.22
CA LEU A 119 10.96 -4.59 5.11
C LEU A 119 11.62 -3.27 4.67
N LYS A 120 12.80 -2.95 5.22
CA LYS A 120 13.59 -1.80 4.78
C LYS A 120 13.99 -1.93 3.30
N ASN A 121 14.47 -3.11 2.91
CA ASN A 121 14.86 -3.37 1.51
C ASN A 121 13.66 -3.24 0.55
N PHE A 122 12.47 -3.69 0.93
CA PHE A 122 11.27 -3.47 0.15
C PHE A 122 10.93 -1.97 0.06
N THR A 123 10.82 -1.28 1.19
CA THR A 123 10.45 0.13 1.23
C THR A 123 11.41 0.99 0.42
N GLN A 124 12.70 0.89 0.71
CA GLN A 124 13.70 1.71 0.04
C GLN A 124 13.91 1.29 -1.41
N GLY A 125 13.89 -0.01 -1.68
CA GLY A 125 14.10 -0.53 -3.02
C GLY A 125 13.01 -0.11 -4.00
N ILE A 126 11.72 -0.15 -3.62
CA ILE A 126 10.64 0.29 -4.49
C ILE A 126 10.65 1.83 -4.66
N LEU A 127 10.85 2.57 -3.57
CA LEU A 127 10.92 4.03 -3.63
C LEU A 127 12.09 4.50 -4.47
N ASP A 128 13.30 3.95 -4.30
CA ASP A 128 14.48 4.35 -5.06
C ASP A 128 14.39 3.98 -6.55
N THR A 129 13.77 2.82 -6.86
CA THR A 129 13.57 2.39 -8.26
C THR A 129 12.67 3.36 -9.04
N TYR A 130 11.68 3.97 -8.39
CA TYR A 130 10.67 4.83 -9.02
C TYR A 130 10.65 6.27 -8.47
N LYS A 131 11.71 6.72 -7.80
CA LYS A 131 11.76 8.01 -7.09
C LYS A 131 11.49 9.24 -7.95
N ASP A 132 11.75 9.18 -9.25
CA ASP A 132 11.57 10.27 -10.21
C ASP A 132 10.54 9.92 -11.30
N ASP A 133 9.81 8.80 -11.16
CA ASP A 133 8.82 8.33 -12.14
C ASP A 133 7.54 9.19 -12.10
N LYS A 134 7.34 9.98 -13.14
CA LYS A 134 6.22 10.92 -13.28
C LYS A 134 4.86 10.26 -13.49
N ARG A 135 4.82 8.94 -13.73
CA ARG A 135 3.59 8.16 -13.84
C ARG A 135 2.92 7.97 -12.48
N ILE A 136 3.68 7.95 -11.39
CA ILE A 136 3.17 7.81 -10.02
C ILE A 136 2.75 9.19 -9.49
N LEU A 137 1.54 9.28 -8.92
CA LEU A 137 1.02 10.52 -8.36
C LEU A 137 1.64 10.83 -6.99
N LEU A 138 1.60 9.85 -6.08
CA LEU A 138 2.17 9.93 -4.75
C LEU A 138 2.35 8.52 -4.15
N TRP A 139 3.13 8.44 -3.08
CA TRP A 139 3.32 7.24 -2.28
C TRP A 139 2.53 7.34 -0.97
N ASP A 140 1.70 6.35 -0.72
CA ASP A 140 1.00 6.16 0.55
C ASP A 140 1.73 5.05 1.33
N LEU A 141 2.50 5.46 2.31
CA LEU A 141 3.44 4.55 2.97
C LEU A 141 2.75 3.47 3.79
N TYR A 142 1.59 3.79 4.39
CA TYR A 142 0.89 2.84 5.23
C TYR A 142 -0.61 3.15 5.29
N ASN A 143 -1.43 2.18 4.86
CA ASN A 143 -2.87 2.28 4.95
C ASN A 143 -3.37 2.00 6.36
N GLU A 144 -4.07 2.98 6.93
CA GLU A 144 -4.79 2.87 8.20
C GLU A 144 -3.98 2.16 9.31
N PRO A 145 -2.74 2.63 9.61
CA PRO A 145 -1.93 2.02 10.66
C PRO A 145 -2.69 2.06 11.99
N GLY A 146 -2.74 0.92 12.67
CA GLY A 146 -3.47 0.77 13.93
C GLY A 146 -4.86 0.13 13.80
N GLN A 147 -5.38 -0.03 12.59
CA GLN A 147 -6.70 -0.64 12.37
C GLN A 147 -6.74 -2.15 12.63
N PHE A 148 -7.93 -2.73 12.59
CA PHE A 148 -8.18 -4.16 12.85
C PHE A 148 -7.69 -4.64 14.23
N GLY A 149 -7.72 -3.74 15.23
CA GLY A 149 -7.46 -4.06 16.62
C GLY A 149 -5.98 -4.11 17.03
N ILE A 150 -5.06 -3.70 16.15
CA ILE A 150 -3.64 -3.61 16.52
C ILE A 150 -3.32 -2.32 17.30
N GLY A 151 -4.02 -1.23 17.02
CA GLY A 151 -3.89 0.04 17.74
C GLY A 151 -2.49 0.64 17.67
N GLU A 152 -2.07 1.31 18.73
CA GLU A 152 -0.75 1.97 18.81
C GLU A 152 0.45 1.02 18.70
N GLN A 153 0.24 -0.30 18.65
CA GLN A 153 1.34 -1.25 18.41
C GLN A 153 1.94 -1.08 17.00
N SER A 154 1.23 -0.45 16.06
CA SER A 154 1.76 -0.12 14.74
C SER A 154 2.72 1.06 14.75
N LEU A 155 2.77 1.86 15.83
CA LEU A 155 3.53 3.12 15.87
C LEU A 155 5.02 2.90 15.59
N ALA A 156 5.65 1.94 16.25
CA ALA A 156 7.08 1.68 16.09
C ALA A 156 7.45 1.29 14.64
N PHE A 157 6.61 0.50 13.99
CA PHE A 157 6.82 0.14 12.58
C PHE A 157 6.54 1.33 11.66
N LEU A 158 5.50 2.10 11.90
CA LEU A 158 5.18 3.31 11.14
C LEU A 158 6.31 4.34 11.19
N GLU A 159 6.92 4.57 12.36
CA GLU A 159 8.09 5.44 12.51
C GLU A 159 9.25 4.97 11.63
N LEU A 160 9.57 3.68 11.65
CA LEU A 160 10.62 3.10 10.80
C LEU A 160 10.32 3.27 9.31
N VAL A 161 9.07 3.07 8.88
CA VAL A 161 8.68 3.22 7.47
C VAL A 161 8.87 4.67 7.01
N TRP A 162 8.48 5.64 7.84
CA TRP A 162 8.73 7.06 7.56
C TRP A 162 10.23 7.38 7.45
N ASP A 163 11.04 6.89 8.39
CA ASP A 163 12.48 7.14 8.37
C ASP A 163 13.14 6.53 7.12
N TRP A 164 12.77 5.29 6.74
CA TRP A 164 13.27 4.66 5.52
C TRP A 164 12.84 5.41 4.25
N ALA A 165 11.63 5.93 4.22
CA ALA A 165 11.15 6.72 3.09
C ALA A 165 11.88 8.06 2.99
N PHE A 166 12.16 8.72 4.09
CA PHE A 166 12.94 9.96 4.12
C PHE A 166 14.42 9.76 3.76
N GLU A 167 15.01 8.60 4.05
CA GLU A 167 16.37 8.28 3.60
C GLU A 167 16.46 8.24 2.05
N VAL A 168 15.41 7.85 1.35
CA VAL A 168 15.32 7.86 -0.12
C VAL A 168 14.80 9.19 -0.66
N ARG A 169 13.73 9.70 -0.08
CA ARG A 169 13.03 10.96 -0.41
C ARG A 169 12.73 11.08 -1.91
N PRO A 170 11.74 10.34 -2.41
CA PRO A 170 11.33 10.43 -3.82
C PRO A 170 10.78 11.83 -4.18
N ASP A 171 10.75 12.15 -5.47
CA ASP A 171 10.18 13.40 -5.99
C ASP A 171 8.66 13.49 -5.76
N GLN A 172 7.97 12.32 -5.73
CA GLN A 172 6.54 12.27 -5.49
C GLN A 172 6.24 12.56 -4.01
N PRO A 173 5.11 13.19 -3.70
CA PRO A 173 4.68 13.40 -2.32
C PRO A 173 4.53 12.09 -1.54
N LEU A 174 4.85 12.15 -0.25
CA LEU A 174 4.66 11.07 0.72
C LEU A 174 3.47 11.35 1.62
N THR A 175 2.67 10.33 1.88
CA THR A 175 1.60 10.33 2.87
C THR A 175 1.50 8.98 3.58
N SER A 176 0.72 8.91 4.64
CA SER A 176 0.21 7.66 5.22
C SER A 176 -1.25 7.88 5.56
N CYS A 177 -2.13 7.11 4.88
CA CYS A 177 -3.57 7.32 4.98
C CYS A 177 -4.10 6.89 6.35
N MET A 178 -4.76 7.80 7.04
CA MET A 178 -5.30 7.60 8.37
C MET A 178 -6.78 7.20 8.34
N ASP A 179 -7.20 6.37 9.28
CA ASP A 179 -8.58 6.32 9.72
C ASP A 179 -8.73 7.16 10.99
N GLY A 180 -9.73 8.02 11.05
CA GLY A 180 -9.93 8.98 12.16
C GLY A 180 -10.29 8.33 13.50
N SER A 181 -10.49 7.01 13.55
CA SER A 181 -10.73 6.24 14.78
C SER A 181 -9.44 5.72 15.45
N ILE A 182 -8.28 5.93 14.84
CA ILE A 182 -6.99 5.42 15.31
C ILE A 182 -6.36 6.39 16.33
N GLY A 183 -5.48 5.85 17.19
CA GLY A 183 -4.88 6.57 18.32
C GLY A 183 -4.19 7.89 17.96
N GLU A 184 -4.24 8.84 18.89
CA GLU A 184 -3.74 10.21 18.72
C GLU A 184 -2.27 10.27 18.29
N LYS A 185 -1.42 9.34 18.73
CA LYS A 185 0.01 9.34 18.38
C LYS A 185 0.25 9.01 16.90
N ILE A 186 -0.53 8.08 16.33
CA ILE A 186 -0.46 7.73 14.91
C ILE A 186 -0.91 8.93 14.07
N ILE A 187 -2.01 9.57 14.46
CA ILE A 187 -2.52 10.78 13.80
C ILE A 187 -1.47 11.89 13.86
N ALA A 188 -0.89 12.15 15.04
CA ALA A 188 0.12 13.19 15.22
C ALA A 188 1.35 12.93 14.33
N LEU A 189 1.89 11.70 14.33
CA LEU A 189 3.05 11.32 13.54
C LEU A 189 2.79 11.51 12.03
N ASN A 190 1.67 11.00 11.53
CA ASN A 190 1.33 11.11 10.12
C ASN A 190 1.06 12.57 9.72
N SER A 191 0.41 13.36 10.59
CA SER A 191 0.16 14.78 10.33
C SER A 191 1.46 15.59 10.27
N GLU A 192 2.46 15.24 11.08
CA GLU A 192 3.76 15.90 11.08
C GLU A 192 4.62 15.55 9.86
N LYS A 193 4.64 14.25 9.48
CA LYS A 193 5.59 13.76 8.47
C LYS A 193 5.05 13.79 7.03
N SER A 194 3.73 13.83 6.83
CA SER A 194 3.13 13.78 5.49
C SER A 194 3.30 15.09 4.71
N ASP A 195 3.62 15.00 3.42
CA ASP A 195 3.60 16.15 2.51
C ASP A 195 2.16 16.63 2.24
N LEU A 196 1.20 15.73 2.32
CA LEU A 196 -0.23 16.01 2.28
C LEU A 196 -0.98 15.05 3.19
N ILE A 197 -2.02 15.54 3.85
CA ILE A 197 -2.83 14.72 4.76
C ILE A 197 -3.84 13.94 3.94
N THR A 198 -3.85 12.63 4.13
CA THR A 198 -4.86 11.72 3.56
C THR A 198 -5.56 10.96 4.68
N PHE A 199 -6.86 10.77 4.55
CA PHE A 199 -7.65 10.05 5.55
C PHE A 199 -8.87 9.40 4.92
N HIS A 200 -9.40 8.37 5.58
CA HIS A 200 -10.68 7.78 5.26
C HIS A 200 -11.75 8.23 6.24
N THR A 201 -12.95 8.47 5.74
CA THR A 201 -14.16 8.61 6.53
C THR A 201 -15.33 7.99 5.79
N TYR A 202 -16.13 7.23 6.53
CA TYR A 202 -17.35 6.59 6.03
C TYR A 202 -18.62 7.28 6.57
N GLU A 203 -18.44 8.34 7.32
CA GLU A 203 -19.52 9.12 7.93
C GLU A 203 -19.59 10.50 7.23
N ALA A 204 -20.64 10.69 6.41
CA ALA A 204 -20.81 11.89 5.59
C ALA A 204 -20.90 13.20 6.40
N ASP A 205 -21.38 13.14 7.62
CA ASP A 205 -21.54 14.24 8.57
C ASP A 205 -20.24 14.66 9.27
N LYS A 206 -19.14 13.95 9.08
CA LYS A 206 -17.79 14.29 9.59
C LYS A 206 -16.90 14.98 8.54
N LEU A 207 -17.45 15.35 7.40
CA LEU A 207 -16.73 16.02 6.31
C LEU A 207 -16.79 17.55 6.36
N GLU A 208 -17.32 18.14 7.45
CA GLU A 208 -17.40 19.59 7.68
C GLU A 208 -16.15 20.17 8.36
#